data_7552657ce39b577afdd8dbb17cbf18d7
#
_entry.id   7552657ce39b577afdd8dbb17cbf18d7
#
_cell.length_a   1.000
_cell.length_b   1.000
_cell.length_c   1.000
_cell.angle_alpha   90.00
_cell.angle_beta   90.00
_cell.angle_gamma   90.00
#
_symmetry.space_group_name_H-M   'P 1'
#
loop_
_entity.id
_entity.type
_entity.pdbx_description
1 polymer ?
#
loop_
_entity_poly.entity_id
_entity_poly.type
_entity_poly.pdbx_seq_one_letter_code
_entity_poly.pdbx_strand_id
1 'polypeptide(L)'
;MADPQAATLTQLRNIQIKTGKTIAQLHAVLAASGLVRTGERRSLLMERFKLGYGDANAVALFMDKPLPDLGDGAPAPVAAPGDPSDTLYIGARAGLRPLHEALMKRIEALGAFEEAPKKTYISLRRKKQFAMLGPATQSSLELGLNAKDLPAASRLRAMPPGGMCQYTVRISAPAEIDAELLAWIEVAYASAG
;
A
#
# COMPACT_ATOMS: atom_id res chain seq x y z
N MET A 1 24.76 -1.21 -17.82
CA MET A 1 23.94 -0.07 -18.28
C MET A 1 22.49 -0.49 -18.17
N ALA A 2 21.64 0.31 -17.49
CA ALA A 2 20.22 -0.02 -17.36
C ALA A 2 19.54 0.14 -18.72
N ASP A 3 18.74 -0.85 -19.11
CA ASP A 3 17.99 -0.84 -20.36
C ASP A 3 16.90 0.25 -20.29
N PRO A 4 16.92 1.27 -21.17
CA PRO A 4 15.92 2.35 -21.17
C PRO A 4 14.49 1.82 -21.39
N GLN A 5 14.33 0.69 -22.07
CA GLN A 5 13.04 0.07 -22.31
C GLN A 5 12.48 -0.56 -21.02
N ALA A 6 13.32 -1.21 -20.23
CA ALA A 6 12.92 -1.80 -18.97
C ALA A 6 12.48 -0.73 -17.95
N ALA A 7 13.15 0.43 -17.94
CA ALA A 7 12.75 1.56 -17.10
C ALA A 7 11.37 2.12 -17.50
N THR A 8 11.11 2.26 -18.81
CA THR A 8 9.83 2.71 -19.35
C THR A 8 8.69 1.75 -19.03
N LEU A 9 8.91 0.44 -19.21
CA LEU A 9 7.94 -0.61 -18.85
C LEU A 9 7.58 -0.54 -17.37
N THR A 10 8.58 -0.41 -16.50
CA THR A 10 8.37 -0.28 -15.06
C THR A 10 7.57 0.99 -14.72
N GLN A 11 7.88 2.12 -15.38
CA GLN A 11 7.14 3.37 -15.19
C GLN A 11 5.67 3.21 -15.60
N LEU A 12 5.39 2.66 -16.79
CA LEU A 12 4.02 2.47 -17.27
C LEU A 12 3.21 1.51 -16.37
N ARG A 13 3.81 0.42 -15.88
CA ARG A 13 3.18 -0.47 -14.89
C ARG A 13 2.86 0.26 -13.60
N ASN A 14 3.78 1.07 -13.09
CA ASN A 14 3.54 1.86 -11.88
C ASN A 14 2.41 2.89 -12.07
N ILE A 15 2.27 3.48 -13.26
CA ILE A 15 1.16 4.37 -13.59
C ILE A 15 -0.17 3.61 -13.56
N GLN A 16 -0.23 2.40 -14.11
CA GLN A 16 -1.43 1.56 -14.06
C GLN A 16 -1.82 1.24 -12.61
N ILE A 17 -0.84 0.90 -11.77
CA ILE A 17 -1.04 0.64 -10.34
C ILE A 17 -1.57 1.91 -9.63
N LYS A 18 -0.96 3.08 -9.87
CA LYS A 18 -1.36 4.34 -9.25
C LYS A 18 -2.77 4.81 -9.64
N THR A 19 -3.16 4.56 -10.88
CA THR A 19 -4.42 5.08 -11.41
C THR A 19 -5.56 4.06 -11.39
N GLY A 20 -5.26 2.79 -11.15
CA GLY A 20 -6.20 1.68 -11.30
C GLY A 20 -6.73 1.50 -12.71
N LYS A 21 -6.03 2.05 -13.71
CA LYS A 21 -6.43 2.01 -15.11
C LYS A 21 -5.28 1.52 -15.97
N THR A 22 -5.60 0.75 -17.00
CA THR A 22 -4.62 0.41 -18.02
C THR A 22 -4.20 1.66 -18.80
N ILE A 23 -3.01 1.64 -19.40
CA ILE A 23 -2.58 2.75 -20.26
C ILE A 23 -3.57 2.96 -21.41
N ALA A 24 -4.13 1.89 -21.98
CA ALA A 24 -5.18 1.96 -22.99
C ALA A 24 -6.44 2.70 -22.48
N GLN A 25 -6.86 2.46 -21.25
CA GLN A 25 -7.99 3.17 -20.63
C GLN A 25 -7.67 4.66 -20.38
N LEU A 26 -6.44 4.99 -20.00
CA LEU A 26 -6.00 6.38 -19.87
C LEU A 26 -5.97 7.07 -21.23
N HIS A 27 -5.51 6.39 -22.28
CA HIS A 27 -5.57 6.87 -23.67
C HIS A 27 -7.01 7.08 -24.13
N ALA A 28 -7.94 6.18 -23.80
CA ALA A 28 -9.36 6.35 -24.12
C ALA A 28 -9.95 7.61 -23.48
N VAL A 29 -9.57 7.95 -22.22
CA VAL A 29 -9.96 9.20 -21.55
C VAL A 29 -9.39 10.41 -22.26
N LEU A 30 -8.13 10.36 -22.73
CA LEU A 30 -7.51 11.44 -23.50
C LEU A 30 -8.18 11.61 -24.86
N ALA A 31 -8.50 10.53 -25.55
CA ALA A 31 -9.22 10.57 -26.83
C ALA A 31 -10.61 11.18 -26.67
N ALA A 32 -11.33 10.79 -25.64
CA ALA A 32 -12.67 11.34 -25.34
C ALA A 32 -12.63 12.83 -24.96
N SER A 33 -11.49 13.35 -24.49
CA SER A 33 -11.34 14.78 -24.14
C SER A 33 -11.15 15.71 -25.35
N GLY A 34 -10.85 15.15 -26.53
CA GLY A 34 -10.59 15.93 -27.75
C GLY A 34 -9.29 16.72 -27.74
N LEU A 35 -8.46 16.60 -26.70
CA LEU A 35 -7.19 17.32 -26.57
C LEU A 35 -6.14 16.76 -27.54
N VAL A 36 -5.53 17.66 -28.32
CA VAL A 36 -4.53 17.28 -29.35
C VAL A 36 -3.10 17.51 -28.85
N ARG A 37 -2.89 18.59 -28.10
CA ARG A 37 -1.54 18.96 -27.64
C ARG A 37 -1.09 18.11 -26.45
N THR A 38 0.12 17.56 -26.52
CA THR A 38 0.71 16.76 -25.44
C THR A 38 0.71 17.47 -24.08
N GLY A 39 0.92 18.78 -24.07
CA GLY A 39 0.88 19.59 -22.86
C GLY A 39 -0.50 19.58 -22.17
N GLU A 40 -1.58 19.72 -22.95
CA GLU A 40 -2.96 19.72 -22.46
C GLU A 40 -3.36 18.32 -21.97
N ARG A 41 -3.02 17.27 -22.72
CA ARG A 41 -3.18 15.87 -22.34
C ARG A 41 -2.51 15.57 -20.99
N ARG A 42 -1.26 16.05 -20.83
CA ARG A 42 -0.51 15.92 -19.58
C ARG A 42 -1.21 16.63 -18.42
N SER A 43 -1.64 17.87 -18.63
CA SER A 43 -2.35 18.67 -17.59
C SER A 43 -3.62 17.96 -17.13
N LEU A 44 -4.42 17.44 -18.04
CA LEU A 44 -5.63 16.67 -17.73
C LEU A 44 -5.32 15.42 -16.90
N LEU A 45 -4.25 14.68 -17.24
CA LEU A 45 -3.83 13.49 -16.48
C LEU A 45 -3.34 13.85 -15.07
N MET A 46 -2.61 14.95 -14.93
CA MET A 46 -2.14 15.43 -13.63
C MET A 46 -3.32 15.85 -12.74
N GLU A 47 -4.28 16.56 -13.29
CA GLU A 47 -5.45 17.06 -12.57
C GLU A 47 -6.39 15.92 -12.18
N ARG A 48 -6.76 15.08 -13.15
CA ARG A 48 -7.82 14.08 -12.99
C ARG A 48 -7.35 12.82 -12.23
N PHE A 49 -6.10 12.40 -12.45
CA PHE A 49 -5.54 11.17 -11.87
C PHE A 49 -4.42 11.42 -10.86
N LYS A 50 -4.18 12.69 -10.50
CA LYS A 50 -3.14 13.09 -9.55
C LYS A 50 -1.74 12.54 -9.88
N LEU A 51 -1.47 12.36 -11.18
CA LEU A 51 -0.18 11.89 -11.66
C LEU A 51 0.87 13.00 -11.54
N GLY A 52 2.11 12.61 -11.23
CA GLY A 52 3.24 13.53 -11.34
C GLY A 52 3.55 13.86 -12.80
N TYR A 53 4.27 14.97 -13.02
CA TYR A 53 4.65 15.44 -14.36
C TYR A 53 5.26 14.36 -15.25
N GLY A 54 6.24 13.59 -14.73
CA GLY A 54 6.92 12.52 -15.48
C GLY A 54 5.99 11.38 -15.90
N ASP A 55 5.11 10.96 -15.00
CA ASP A 55 4.14 9.89 -15.28
C ASP A 55 3.08 10.34 -16.29
N ALA A 56 2.50 11.53 -16.09
CA ALA A 56 1.54 12.11 -17.01
C ALA A 56 2.14 12.36 -18.42
N ASN A 57 3.40 12.79 -18.47
CA ASN A 57 4.12 12.98 -19.72
C ASN A 57 4.38 11.66 -20.44
N ALA A 58 4.75 10.59 -19.71
CA ALA A 58 4.92 9.26 -20.31
C ALA A 58 3.62 8.78 -20.98
N VAL A 59 2.49 8.84 -20.28
CA VAL A 59 1.18 8.44 -20.84
C VAL A 59 0.82 9.27 -22.08
N ALA A 60 1.00 10.60 -22.02
CA ALA A 60 0.67 11.50 -23.13
C ALA A 60 1.54 11.26 -24.38
N LEU A 61 2.83 10.93 -24.19
CA LEU A 61 3.75 10.63 -25.30
C LEU A 61 3.48 9.29 -25.96
N PHE A 62 3.02 8.27 -25.22
CA PHE A 62 2.66 6.97 -25.76
C PHE A 62 1.29 6.94 -26.45
N MET A 63 0.53 8.03 -26.43
CA MET A 63 -0.74 8.13 -27.16
C MET A 63 -0.54 7.96 -28.68
N ASP A 64 0.58 8.48 -29.20
CA ASP A 64 0.91 8.49 -30.62
C ASP A 64 2.01 7.46 -30.98
N LYS A 65 2.33 6.54 -30.05
CA LYS A 65 3.34 5.48 -30.24
C LYS A 65 2.78 4.13 -29.88
N PRO A 66 3.28 3.04 -30.49
CA PRO A 66 2.89 1.69 -30.07
C PRO A 66 3.26 1.48 -28.62
N LEU A 67 2.29 1.00 -27.83
CA LEU A 67 2.54 0.61 -26.46
C LEU A 67 3.47 -0.60 -26.43
N PRO A 68 4.49 -0.60 -25.60
CA PRO A 68 5.28 -1.79 -25.36
C PRO A 68 4.39 -2.86 -24.70
N ASP A 69 4.74 -4.12 -24.87
CA ASP A 69 4.02 -5.23 -24.21
C ASP A 69 4.13 -5.11 -22.69
N LEU A 70 3.04 -4.69 -22.07
CA LEU A 70 2.94 -4.53 -20.62
C LEU A 70 2.55 -5.85 -19.93
N GLY A 71 2.32 -6.92 -20.70
CA GLY A 71 1.72 -8.18 -20.25
C GLY A 71 0.22 -8.01 -19.98
N ASP A 72 -0.54 -9.10 -20.13
CA ASP A 72 -2.00 -9.16 -19.93
C ASP A 72 -2.44 -9.02 -18.45
N GLY A 73 -1.56 -8.51 -17.59
CA GLY A 73 -1.92 -8.15 -16.23
C GLY A 73 -2.86 -6.95 -16.24
N ALA A 74 -4.16 -7.18 -16.35
CA ALA A 74 -5.12 -6.19 -15.87
C ALA A 74 -4.68 -5.82 -14.44
N PRO A 75 -4.54 -4.53 -14.10
CA PRO A 75 -4.27 -4.16 -12.72
C PRO A 75 -5.34 -4.82 -11.87
N ALA A 76 -4.93 -5.54 -10.83
CA ALA A 76 -5.87 -6.05 -9.84
C ALA A 76 -6.81 -4.89 -9.47
N PRO A 77 -8.12 -5.13 -9.30
CA PRO A 77 -9.06 -4.07 -9.01
C PRO A 77 -8.51 -3.26 -7.83
N VAL A 78 -8.18 -2.00 -8.09
CA VAL A 78 -7.76 -1.08 -7.04
C VAL A 78 -8.98 -0.93 -6.16
N ALA A 79 -8.87 -1.26 -4.89
CA ALA A 79 -9.87 -0.94 -3.91
C ALA A 79 -10.24 0.55 -4.04
N ALA A 80 -11.46 0.88 -3.67
CA ALA A 80 -12.04 2.23 -3.84
C ALA A 80 -11.03 3.33 -3.47
N PRO A 81 -10.97 4.44 -4.24
CA PRO A 81 -10.04 5.53 -3.95
C PRO A 81 -10.32 6.05 -2.55
N GLY A 82 -9.40 5.82 -1.64
CA GLY A 82 -9.50 6.25 -0.25
C GLY A 82 -8.96 5.28 0.80
N ASP A 83 -8.56 4.04 0.42
CA ASP A 83 -7.96 3.14 1.41
C ASP A 83 -6.56 3.65 1.80
N PRO A 84 -6.34 3.93 3.09
CA PRO A 84 -5.04 4.37 3.61
C PRO A 84 -3.88 3.44 3.27
N SER A 85 -4.16 2.15 3.04
CA SER A 85 -3.16 1.13 2.71
C SER A 85 -2.70 1.18 1.25
N ASP A 86 -3.45 1.85 0.35
CA ASP A 86 -3.15 1.88 -1.08
C ASP A 86 -1.74 2.37 -1.41
N THR A 87 -1.21 3.32 -0.61
CA THR A 87 0.13 3.88 -0.81
C THR A 87 1.24 3.01 -0.23
N LEU A 88 0.93 2.12 0.71
CA LEU A 88 1.91 1.27 1.38
C LEU A 88 2.23 -0.01 0.59
N TYR A 89 1.24 -0.53 -0.15
CA TYR A 89 1.30 -1.82 -0.84
C TYR A 89 1.33 -1.67 -2.36
N ILE A 90 2.25 -0.84 -2.87
CA ILE A 90 2.49 -0.64 -4.30
C ILE A 90 3.77 -1.32 -4.77
N GLY A 91 3.83 -1.66 -6.06
CA GLY A 91 5.02 -2.26 -6.68
C GLY A 91 5.35 -3.62 -6.09
N ALA A 92 6.60 -3.81 -5.68
CA ALA A 92 7.08 -5.07 -5.11
C ALA A 92 6.40 -5.49 -3.79
N ARG A 93 5.67 -4.58 -3.13
CA ARG A 93 4.93 -4.83 -1.89
C ARG A 93 3.46 -5.14 -2.10
N ALA A 94 2.97 -5.12 -3.34
CA ALA A 94 1.55 -5.38 -3.66
C ALA A 94 1.08 -6.76 -3.17
N GLY A 95 1.97 -7.75 -3.17
CA GLY A 95 1.69 -9.10 -2.65
C GLY A 95 1.42 -9.18 -1.14
N LEU A 96 1.75 -8.13 -0.38
CA LEU A 96 1.47 -8.07 1.07
C LEU A 96 0.06 -7.60 1.39
N ARG A 97 -0.68 -7.03 0.43
CA ARG A 97 -2.02 -6.52 0.65
C ARG A 97 -3.01 -7.57 1.18
N PRO A 98 -3.11 -8.77 0.61
CA PRO A 98 -4.00 -9.81 1.14
C PRO A 98 -3.66 -10.20 2.59
N LEU A 99 -2.37 -10.19 2.95
CA LEU A 99 -1.92 -10.48 4.30
C LEU A 99 -2.30 -9.35 5.27
N HIS A 100 -2.16 -8.09 4.83
CA HIS A 100 -2.62 -6.92 5.59
C HIS A 100 -4.13 -6.98 5.84
N GLU A 101 -4.93 -7.20 4.80
CA GLU A 101 -6.39 -7.27 4.89
C GLU A 101 -6.85 -8.41 5.81
N ALA A 102 -6.19 -9.58 5.73
CA ALA A 102 -6.48 -10.71 6.60
C ALA A 102 -6.21 -10.38 8.08
N LEU A 103 -5.13 -9.66 8.37
CA LEU A 103 -4.80 -9.23 9.73
C LEU A 103 -5.76 -8.14 10.21
N MET A 104 -6.04 -7.12 9.38
CA MET A 104 -6.97 -6.05 9.71
C MET A 104 -8.36 -6.59 10.05
N LYS A 105 -8.88 -7.52 9.27
CA LYS A 105 -10.17 -8.18 9.55
C LYS A 105 -10.21 -8.83 10.93
N ARG A 106 -9.09 -9.37 11.42
CA ARG A 106 -9.01 -9.94 12.78
C ARG A 106 -8.97 -8.85 13.85
N ILE A 107 -8.28 -7.75 13.57
CA ILE A 107 -8.21 -6.60 14.50
C ILE A 107 -9.56 -5.89 14.59
N GLU A 108 -10.27 -5.72 13.49
CA GLU A 108 -11.62 -5.13 13.44
C GLU A 108 -12.64 -5.91 14.27
N ALA A 109 -12.48 -7.23 14.37
CA ALA A 109 -13.34 -8.08 15.20
C ALA A 109 -13.22 -7.80 16.71
N LEU A 110 -12.16 -7.11 17.17
CA LEU A 110 -11.98 -6.72 18.58
C LEU A 110 -12.84 -5.52 18.97
N GLY A 111 -13.27 -4.70 18.01
CA GLY A 111 -14.13 -3.53 18.25
C GLY A 111 -13.64 -2.28 17.53
N ALA A 112 -14.25 -1.14 17.84
CA ALA A 112 -13.99 0.12 17.16
C ALA A 112 -12.59 0.69 17.49
N PHE A 113 -11.90 1.20 16.47
CA PHE A 113 -10.64 1.94 16.55
C PHE A 113 -10.52 2.89 15.35
N GLU A 114 -9.55 3.79 15.42
CA GLU A 114 -9.22 4.74 14.36
C GLU A 114 -7.96 4.29 13.62
N GLU A 115 -8.00 4.34 12.30
CA GLU A 115 -6.85 4.16 11.43
C GLU A 115 -6.25 5.52 11.07
N ALA A 116 -5.00 5.73 11.43
CA ALA A 116 -4.25 6.93 11.09
C ALA A 116 -3.08 6.59 10.16
N PRO A 117 -3.26 6.73 8.83
CA PRO A 117 -2.22 6.41 7.86
C PRO A 117 -1.01 7.30 8.04
N LYS A 118 0.17 6.70 7.95
CA LYS A 118 1.47 7.36 7.95
C LYS A 118 2.21 7.01 6.66
N LYS A 119 3.34 7.64 6.42
CA LYS A 119 4.13 7.43 5.19
C LYS A 119 4.55 5.97 4.97
N THR A 120 4.79 5.20 6.03
CA THR A 120 5.36 3.84 5.96
C THR A 120 4.55 2.80 6.71
N TYR A 121 3.51 3.17 7.44
CA TYR A 121 2.67 2.28 8.24
C TYR A 121 1.30 2.91 8.51
N ILE A 122 0.36 2.12 8.98
CA ILE A 122 -0.93 2.57 9.53
C ILE A 122 -0.86 2.48 11.05
N SER A 123 -1.16 3.58 11.72
CA SER A 123 -1.28 3.63 13.18
C SER A 123 -2.72 3.28 13.57
N LEU A 124 -2.88 2.26 14.40
CA LEU A 124 -4.18 1.82 14.93
C LEU A 124 -4.36 2.37 16.34
N ARG A 125 -5.44 3.10 16.56
CA ARG A 125 -5.65 3.90 17.75
C ARG A 125 -7.03 3.70 18.35
N ARG A 126 -7.07 3.71 19.68
CA ARG A 126 -8.26 3.99 20.49
C ARG A 126 -8.04 5.34 21.17
N LYS A 127 -8.05 5.44 22.49
CA LYS A 127 -7.57 6.65 23.19
C LYS A 127 -6.06 6.87 22.96
N LYS A 128 -5.31 5.78 22.81
CA LYS A 128 -3.87 5.77 22.51
C LYS A 128 -3.60 4.84 21.30
N GLN A 129 -2.43 4.96 20.71
CA GLN A 129 -1.97 3.99 19.72
C GLN A 129 -1.74 2.64 20.42
N PHE A 130 -2.42 1.59 19.95
CA PHE A 130 -2.22 0.23 20.45
C PHE A 130 -1.38 -0.63 19.50
N ALA A 131 -1.46 -0.33 18.20
CA ALA A 131 -0.68 -1.03 17.21
C ALA A 131 -0.27 -0.12 16.05
N MET A 132 0.72 -0.58 15.29
CA MET A 132 1.14 -0.02 14.02
C MET A 132 1.40 -1.17 13.04
N LEU A 133 0.90 -1.06 11.83
CA LEU A 133 1.00 -2.10 10.81
C LEU A 133 1.54 -1.52 9.51
N GLY A 134 2.59 -2.12 8.98
CA GLY A 134 3.18 -1.70 7.72
C GLY A 134 4.11 -2.73 7.11
N PRO A 135 4.57 -2.53 5.88
CA PRO A 135 5.53 -3.41 5.24
C PRO A 135 6.92 -3.28 5.87
N ALA A 136 7.48 -4.38 6.37
CA ALA A 136 8.87 -4.45 6.83
C ALA A 136 9.83 -4.68 5.67
N THR A 137 9.45 -5.59 4.75
CA THR A 137 10.19 -5.93 3.53
C THR A 137 9.23 -6.01 2.35
N GLN A 138 9.67 -6.58 1.23
CA GLN A 138 8.79 -6.88 0.08
C GLN A 138 7.88 -8.10 0.33
N SER A 139 8.22 -8.94 1.30
CA SER A 139 7.55 -10.22 1.58
C SER A 139 7.07 -10.38 3.02
N SER A 140 7.21 -9.36 3.87
CA SER A 140 6.77 -9.43 5.27
C SER A 140 6.18 -8.12 5.76
N LEU A 141 5.16 -8.21 6.59
CA LEU A 141 4.61 -7.12 7.39
C LEU A 141 5.34 -7.02 8.73
N GLU A 142 5.36 -5.84 9.31
CA GLU A 142 5.73 -5.61 10.70
C GLU A 142 4.53 -5.06 11.45
N LEU A 143 4.16 -5.75 12.51
CA LEU A 143 3.18 -5.32 13.47
C LEU A 143 3.91 -4.85 14.73
N GLY A 144 3.84 -3.57 15.02
CA GLY A 144 4.29 -2.99 16.29
C GLY A 144 3.13 -2.95 17.28
N LEU A 145 3.38 -3.33 18.52
CA LEU A 145 2.38 -3.40 19.59
C LEU A 145 2.79 -2.50 20.76
N ASN A 146 1.82 -1.76 21.29
CA ASN A 146 1.94 -0.98 22.50
C ASN A 146 1.15 -1.64 23.64
N ALA A 147 1.80 -2.54 24.34
CA ALA A 147 1.25 -3.24 25.49
C ALA A 147 2.32 -3.36 26.57
N LYS A 148 1.90 -3.32 27.83
CA LYS A 148 2.79 -3.65 28.93
C LYS A 148 2.80 -5.16 29.13
N ASP A 149 4.00 -5.70 29.39
CA ASP A 149 4.19 -7.07 29.88
C ASP A 149 3.56 -8.18 29.00
N LEU A 150 3.85 -8.14 27.68
CA LEU A 150 3.53 -9.28 26.84
C LEU A 150 4.45 -10.47 27.17
N PRO A 151 3.91 -11.70 27.14
CA PRO A 151 4.72 -12.89 27.41
C PRO A 151 5.86 -12.99 26.38
N ALA A 152 7.05 -13.38 26.87
CA ALA A 152 8.19 -13.59 26.02
C ALA A 152 7.92 -14.74 25.03
N ALA A 153 8.06 -14.47 23.73
CA ALA A 153 7.88 -15.45 22.68
C ALA A 153 8.97 -15.28 21.62
N SER A 154 9.31 -16.37 20.95
CA SER A 154 10.45 -16.41 20.02
C SER A 154 10.34 -15.44 18.86
N ARG A 155 9.13 -15.12 18.41
CA ARG A 155 8.84 -14.19 17.30
C ARG A 155 8.45 -12.79 17.75
N LEU A 156 8.22 -12.58 19.05
CA LEU A 156 7.90 -11.27 19.64
C LEU A 156 9.19 -10.58 20.09
N ARG A 157 9.54 -9.51 19.42
CA ARG A 157 10.75 -8.75 19.71
C ARG A 157 10.43 -7.56 20.60
N ALA A 158 10.99 -7.52 21.79
CA ALA A 158 10.94 -6.32 22.66
C ALA A 158 11.79 -5.19 22.05
N MET A 159 11.25 -3.98 22.06
CA MET A 159 11.90 -2.78 21.54
C MET A 159 12.48 -1.95 22.71
N PRO A 160 13.55 -1.18 22.47
CA PRO A 160 14.08 -0.27 23.49
C PRO A 160 13.03 0.75 23.94
N PRO A 161 13.07 1.18 25.20
CA PRO A 161 12.18 2.21 25.70
C PRO A 161 12.35 3.54 24.95
N GLY A 162 11.24 4.23 24.70
CA GLY A 162 11.22 5.50 23.95
C GLY A 162 10.93 5.35 22.46
N GLY A 163 10.78 4.11 21.95
CA GLY A 163 10.34 3.84 20.59
C GLY A 163 8.83 4.06 20.37
N MET A 164 8.38 3.96 19.10
CA MET A 164 6.97 4.12 18.75
C MET A 164 6.10 2.92 19.15
N CYS A 165 6.71 1.77 19.43
CA CYS A 165 6.06 0.57 19.94
C CYS A 165 6.97 -0.12 20.96
N GLN A 166 6.39 -0.91 21.84
CA GLN A 166 7.12 -1.66 22.88
C GLN A 166 7.55 -3.04 22.38
N TYR A 167 6.80 -3.61 21.45
CA TYR A 167 7.09 -4.91 20.84
C TYR A 167 6.88 -4.84 19.34
N THR A 168 7.59 -5.66 18.60
CA THR A 168 7.39 -5.88 17.16
C THR A 168 7.33 -7.37 16.86
N VAL A 169 6.52 -7.72 15.87
CA VAL A 169 6.45 -9.07 15.30
C VAL A 169 6.41 -8.97 13.78
N ARG A 170 7.11 -9.86 13.10
CA ARG A 170 7.06 -9.97 11.64
C ARG A 170 6.10 -11.07 11.24
N ILE A 171 5.36 -10.82 10.15
CA ILE A 171 4.34 -11.71 9.62
C ILE A 171 4.59 -11.81 8.11
N SER A 172 4.84 -13.03 7.64
CA SER A 172 5.14 -13.31 6.23
C SER A 172 4.09 -14.20 5.56
N ALA A 173 3.27 -14.88 6.36
CA ALA A 173 2.24 -15.79 5.88
C ALA A 173 0.93 -15.66 6.69
N PRO A 174 -0.23 -15.92 6.08
CA PRO A 174 -1.51 -15.91 6.79
C PRO A 174 -1.60 -16.90 7.96
N ALA A 175 -0.85 -18.01 7.91
CA ALA A 175 -0.78 -19.00 8.99
C ALA A 175 -0.15 -18.44 10.28
N GLU A 176 0.62 -17.34 10.18
CA GLU A 176 1.22 -16.66 11.33
C GLU A 176 0.25 -15.71 12.04
N ILE A 177 -0.95 -15.50 11.46
CA ILE A 177 -2.07 -14.81 12.12
C ILE A 177 -2.81 -15.84 12.98
N ASP A 178 -2.15 -16.30 14.02
CA ASP A 178 -2.62 -17.36 14.91
C ASP A 178 -3.20 -16.78 16.22
N ALA A 179 -3.66 -17.69 17.09
CA ALA A 179 -4.27 -17.33 18.37
C ALA A 179 -3.29 -16.59 19.30
N GLU A 180 -2.00 -16.90 19.22
CA GLU A 180 -0.96 -16.24 20.03
C GLU A 180 -0.79 -14.77 19.62
N LEU A 181 -0.69 -14.51 18.31
CA LEU A 181 -0.61 -13.14 17.78
C LEU A 181 -1.85 -12.33 18.15
N LEU A 182 -3.04 -12.94 18.03
CA LEU A 182 -4.30 -12.28 18.37
C LEU A 182 -4.37 -11.94 19.85
N ALA A 183 -3.93 -12.83 20.74
CA ALA A 183 -3.87 -12.55 22.18
C ALA A 183 -2.98 -11.34 22.50
N TRP A 184 -1.83 -11.17 21.82
CA TRP A 184 -0.99 -9.98 22.02
C TRP A 184 -1.68 -8.72 21.52
N ILE A 185 -2.40 -8.78 20.41
CA ILE A 185 -3.15 -7.67 19.85
C ILE A 185 -4.29 -7.27 20.82
N GLU A 186 -5.00 -8.24 21.37
CA GLU A 186 -6.07 -8.01 22.35
C GLU A 186 -5.55 -7.28 23.61
N VAL A 187 -4.42 -7.71 24.14
CA VAL A 187 -3.78 -7.04 25.29
C VAL A 187 -3.41 -5.60 24.94
N ALA A 188 -2.82 -5.38 23.75
CA ALA A 188 -2.49 -4.03 23.30
C ALA A 188 -3.74 -3.18 23.08
N TYR A 189 -4.80 -3.74 22.47
CA TYR A 189 -6.08 -3.08 22.26
C TYR A 189 -6.76 -2.68 23.58
N ALA A 190 -6.81 -3.58 24.56
CA ALA A 190 -7.36 -3.31 25.89
C ALA A 190 -6.57 -2.23 26.64
N SER A 191 -5.24 -2.22 26.49
CA SER A 191 -4.35 -1.23 27.12
C SER A 191 -4.51 0.19 26.57
N ALA A 192 -5.13 0.35 25.43
CA ALA A 192 -5.30 1.64 24.75
C ALA A 192 -6.61 2.35 25.10
N GLY A 193 -7.42 1.77 25.93
CA GLY A 193 -8.59 2.41 26.51
C GLY A 193 -9.89 1.96 26.02
#